data_0d50cf74585ad6fea601e0519de3a35e
#
_entry.id   0d50cf74585ad6fea601e0519de3a35e
#
_cell.length_a   1.000
_cell.length_b   1.000
_cell.length_c   1.000
_cell.angle_alpha   90.00
_cell.angle_beta   90.00
_cell.angle_gamma   90.00
#
_symmetry.space_group_name_H-M   'P 1'
#
loop_
_entity.id
_entity.type
_entity.pdbx_description
1 polymer ?
#
loop_
_entity_poly.entity_id
_entity_poly.type
_entity_poly.pdbx_seq_one_letter_code
_entity_poly.pdbx_strand_id
1 'polypeptide(L)'
;LIRRFYDMGFNIEATSLTAETLKKHGIRTKALGKPSEGSTEILDAIGAGYVSYVINTRAILSGVHYEDGAAIRSAAAQNHITMFTSLDTVRVLLDVLEEITIGISAITEEERNDSKYKL
;
A
#
# COMPACT_ATOMS: atom_id res chain seq x y z
N LEU A 1 -4.37 6.05 8.99
CA LEU A 1 -3.21 6.08 8.06
C LEU A 1 -3.59 5.75 6.63
N ILE A 2 -4.38 4.71 6.43
CA ILE A 2 -4.77 4.30 5.07
C ILE A 2 -5.59 5.39 4.38
N ARG A 3 -6.42 6.13 5.12
CA ARG A 3 -7.17 7.25 4.56
C ARG A 3 -6.25 8.31 3.94
N ARG A 4 -5.09 8.54 4.56
CA ARG A 4 -4.12 9.51 4.01
C ARG A 4 -3.61 9.09 2.64
N PHE A 5 -3.33 7.78 2.46
CA PHE A 5 -2.98 7.24 1.13
C PHE A 5 -4.14 7.42 0.15
N TYR A 6 -5.33 7.07 0.60
CA TYR A 6 -6.54 7.15 -0.23
C TYR A 6 -6.80 8.57 -0.69
N ASP A 7 -6.67 9.54 0.21
CA ASP A 7 -6.89 10.94 -0.09
C ASP A 7 -5.85 11.52 -1.05
N MET A 8 -4.66 10.92 -1.10
CA MET A 8 -3.63 11.29 -2.09
C MET A 8 -3.83 10.61 -3.46
N GLY A 9 -4.88 9.81 -3.62
CA GLY A 9 -5.20 9.17 -4.89
C GLY A 9 -4.68 7.75 -5.05
N PHE A 10 -4.11 7.14 -4.02
CA PHE A 10 -3.69 5.74 -4.08
C PHE A 10 -4.90 4.82 -4.10
N ASN A 11 -4.84 3.79 -4.93
CA ASN A 11 -5.80 2.71 -4.91
C ASN A 11 -5.42 1.74 -3.79
N ILE A 12 -6.41 1.32 -3.01
CA ILE A 12 -6.18 0.47 -1.85
C ILE A 12 -6.63 -0.96 -2.15
N GLU A 13 -5.74 -1.89 -1.91
CA GLU A 13 -6.02 -3.32 -1.96
C GLU A 13 -5.66 -3.93 -0.61
N ALA A 14 -6.47 -4.84 -0.12
CA ALA A 14 -6.26 -5.43 1.20
C ALA A 14 -6.88 -6.82 1.29
N THR A 15 -6.43 -7.59 2.28
CA THR A 15 -7.07 -8.87 2.60
C THR A 15 -8.50 -8.64 3.08
N SER A 16 -9.34 -9.66 2.96
CA SER A 16 -10.79 -9.53 3.15
C SER A 16 -11.21 -8.82 4.43
N LEU A 17 -10.61 -9.17 5.55
CA LEU A 17 -10.99 -8.59 6.85
C LEU A 17 -10.62 -7.11 6.92
N THR A 18 -9.42 -6.77 6.49
CA THR A 18 -8.95 -5.38 6.43
C THR A 18 -9.76 -4.58 5.41
N ALA A 19 -10.04 -5.15 4.26
CA ALA A 19 -10.86 -4.51 3.23
C ALA A 19 -12.27 -4.19 3.75
N GLU A 20 -12.88 -5.11 4.49
CA GLU A 20 -14.19 -4.90 5.09
C GLU A 20 -14.18 -3.74 6.07
N THR A 21 -13.17 -3.68 6.94
CA THR A 21 -13.02 -2.58 7.89
C THR A 21 -12.82 -1.25 7.18
N LEU A 22 -12.01 -1.20 6.15
CA LEU A 22 -11.75 0.03 5.39
C LEU A 22 -13.00 0.51 4.66
N LYS A 23 -13.78 -0.40 4.10
CA LYS A 23 -15.05 -0.06 3.45
C LYS A 23 -16.04 0.56 4.44
N LYS A 24 -16.10 0.06 5.67
CA LYS A 24 -16.94 0.64 6.73
C LYS A 24 -16.56 2.08 7.06
N HIS A 25 -15.32 2.46 6.83
CA HIS A 25 -14.82 3.83 7.04
C HIS A 25 -14.87 4.68 5.78
N GLY A 26 -15.55 4.21 4.75
CA GLY A 26 -15.74 4.97 3.52
C GLY A 26 -14.52 4.95 2.59
N ILE A 27 -13.59 4.02 2.78
CA ILE A 27 -12.41 3.85 1.93
C ILE A 27 -12.68 2.74 0.92
N ARG A 28 -12.72 3.10 -0.36
CA ARG A 28 -12.92 2.15 -1.45
C ARG A 28 -11.72 1.22 -1.53
N THR A 29 -11.93 -0.07 -1.32
CA THR A 29 -10.85 -1.05 -1.21
C THR A 29 -11.20 -2.31 -1.99
N LYS A 30 -10.23 -2.81 -2.75
CA LYS A 30 -10.35 -4.10 -3.42
C LYS A 30 -9.85 -5.19 -2.48
N ALA A 31 -10.69 -6.20 -2.23
CA ALA A 31 -10.31 -7.33 -1.41
C ALA A 31 -9.50 -8.35 -2.21
N LEU A 32 -8.41 -8.84 -1.62
CA LEU A 32 -7.55 -9.88 -2.20
C LEU A 32 -7.47 -11.07 -1.26
N GLY A 33 -7.48 -12.27 -1.84
CA GLY A 33 -7.31 -13.51 -1.07
C GLY A 33 -5.87 -13.71 -0.61
N LYS A 34 -5.71 -14.38 0.53
CA LYS A 34 -4.40 -14.69 1.11
C LYS A 34 -3.80 -15.96 0.51
N PRO A 35 -2.46 -16.08 0.44
CA PRO A 35 -1.82 -17.32 0.02
C PRO A 35 -2.22 -18.53 0.85
N SER A 36 -2.39 -18.40 2.16
CA SER A 36 -2.83 -19.49 3.04
C SER A 36 -4.25 -19.97 2.73
N GLU A 37 -5.05 -19.19 2.02
CA GLU A 37 -6.37 -19.54 1.55
C GLU A 37 -6.38 -20.15 0.14
N GLY A 38 -5.19 -20.41 -0.40
CA GLY A 38 -5.02 -20.94 -1.74
C GLY A 38 -5.13 -19.90 -2.85
N SER A 39 -5.11 -18.61 -2.52
CA SER A 39 -5.21 -17.54 -3.49
C SER A 39 -3.84 -17.03 -3.93
N THR A 40 -3.71 -16.67 -5.19
CA THR A 40 -2.52 -16.03 -5.73
C THR A 40 -2.71 -14.53 -5.94
N GLU A 41 -3.85 -13.97 -5.54
CA GLU A 41 -4.21 -12.60 -5.86
C GLU A 41 -3.20 -11.56 -5.36
N ILE A 42 -2.72 -11.69 -4.11
CA ILE A 42 -1.75 -10.76 -3.55
C ILE A 42 -0.42 -10.85 -4.30
N LEU A 43 0.06 -12.07 -4.53
CA LEU A 43 1.33 -12.29 -5.22
C LEU A 43 1.27 -11.82 -6.67
N ASP A 44 0.15 -12.06 -7.33
CA ASP A 44 -0.08 -11.61 -8.70
C ASP A 44 -0.13 -10.08 -8.78
N ALA A 45 -0.77 -9.42 -7.82
CA ALA A 45 -0.82 -7.97 -7.75
C ALA A 45 0.59 -7.37 -7.63
N ILE A 46 1.41 -7.93 -6.74
CA ILE A 46 2.79 -7.49 -6.55
C ILE A 46 3.61 -7.71 -7.81
N GLY A 47 3.45 -8.85 -8.45
CA GLY A 47 4.17 -9.21 -9.67
C GLY A 47 3.74 -8.40 -10.90
N ALA A 48 2.54 -7.85 -10.90
CA ALA A 48 2.01 -7.07 -12.02
C ALA A 48 2.67 -5.69 -12.19
N GLY A 49 3.39 -5.21 -11.18
CA GLY A 49 4.18 -3.99 -11.27
C GLY A 49 3.45 -2.69 -10.99
N TYR A 50 2.17 -2.72 -10.60
CA TYR A 50 1.41 -1.50 -10.30
C TYR A 50 1.35 -1.17 -8.80
N VAL A 51 1.86 -2.04 -7.94
CA VAL A 51 1.88 -1.81 -6.49
C VAL A 51 3.06 -0.91 -6.14
N SER A 52 2.80 0.21 -5.50
CA SER A 52 3.85 1.15 -5.07
C SER A 52 4.44 0.77 -3.73
N TYR A 53 3.60 0.40 -2.78
CA TYR A 53 4.02 0.05 -1.42
C TYR A 53 3.23 -1.14 -0.90
N VAL A 54 3.89 -1.96 -0.09
CA VAL A 54 3.27 -3.06 0.65
C VAL A 54 3.35 -2.73 2.13
N ILE A 55 2.22 -2.79 2.82
CA ILE A 55 2.15 -2.60 4.27
C ILE A 55 1.71 -3.92 4.87
N ASN A 56 2.62 -4.56 5.57
CA ASN A 56 2.39 -5.88 6.16
C ASN A 56 2.78 -5.84 7.64
N THR A 57 1.90 -5.26 8.46
CA THR A 57 2.13 -5.19 9.90
C THR A 57 1.69 -6.48 10.56
N ARG A 58 2.49 -6.93 11.52
CA ARG A 58 2.08 -8.05 12.36
C ARG A 58 1.01 -7.56 13.33
N ALA A 59 -0.23 -7.93 13.09
CA ALA A 59 -1.24 -7.80 14.10
C ALA A 59 -1.16 -9.05 14.99
N ILE A 60 -0.58 -8.89 16.14
CA ILE A 60 -0.37 -9.96 17.13
C ILE A 60 -1.70 -10.70 17.46
N LEU A 61 -2.81 -9.99 17.31
CA LEU A 61 -4.14 -10.49 17.69
C LEU A 61 -5.00 -10.97 16.52
N SER A 62 -4.54 -10.87 15.28
CA SER A 62 -5.39 -11.13 14.12
C SER A 62 -5.23 -12.52 13.50
N GLY A 63 -4.42 -13.39 14.08
CA GLY A 63 -4.19 -14.74 13.55
C GLY A 63 -3.57 -14.72 12.14
N VAL A 64 -2.77 -13.72 11.83
CA VAL A 64 -2.03 -13.65 10.55
C VAL A 64 -1.08 -14.84 10.50
N HIS A 65 -1.21 -15.65 9.48
CA HIS A 65 -0.30 -16.78 9.28
C HIS A 65 1.10 -16.27 8.95
N TYR A 66 2.09 -16.75 9.67
CA TYR A 66 3.49 -16.40 9.45
C TYR A 66 3.92 -16.63 8.00
N GLU A 67 3.39 -17.69 7.38
CA GLU A 67 3.69 -18.06 6.00
C GLU A 67 3.22 -17.01 4.99
N ASP A 68 2.08 -16.38 5.23
CA ASP A 68 1.58 -15.31 4.36
C ASP A 68 2.53 -14.12 4.38
N GLY A 69 3.00 -13.73 5.55
CA GLY A 69 3.95 -12.63 5.70
C GLY A 69 5.26 -12.91 4.97
N ALA A 70 5.78 -14.14 5.06
CA ALA A 70 7.02 -14.52 4.39
C ALA A 70 6.85 -14.50 2.86
N ALA A 71 5.75 -15.02 2.34
CA ALA A 71 5.46 -15.05 0.90
C ALA A 71 5.33 -13.63 0.33
N ILE A 72 4.63 -12.76 1.02
CA ILE A 72 4.44 -11.36 0.62
C ILE A 72 5.79 -10.62 0.64
N ARG A 73 6.58 -10.81 1.69
CA ARG A 73 7.91 -10.20 1.80
C ARG A 73 8.82 -10.61 0.65
N SER A 74 8.83 -11.89 0.34
CA SER A 74 9.63 -12.44 -0.74
C SER A 74 9.23 -11.86 -2.09
N ALA A 75 7.94 -11.79 -2.37
CA ALA A 75 7.40 -11.22 -3.61
C ALA A 75 7.73 -9.73 -3.73
N ALA A 76 7.60 -8.98 -2.65
CA ALA A 76 7.93 -7.55 -2.64
C ALA A 76 9.42 -7.34 -2.94
N ALA A 77 10.30 -8.12 -2.31
CA ALA A 77 11.74 -8.03 -2.53
C ALA A 77 12.11 -8.36 -3.98
N GLN A 78 11.54 -9.43 -4.54
CA GLN A 78 11.79 -9.83 -5.93
C GLN A 78 11.34 -8.79 -6.94
N ASN A 79 10.32 -8.03 -6.64
CA ASN A 79 9.77 -6.99 -7.53
C ASN A 79 10.22 -5.58 -7.16
N HIS A 80 11.21 -5.45 -6.27
CA HIS A 80 11.77 -4.17 -5.83
C HIS A 80 10.74 -3.21 -5.27
N ILE A 81 9.76 -3.74 -4.55
CA ILE A 81 8.71 -2.94 -3.91
C ILE A 81 9.06 -2.77 -2.43
N THR A 82 9.01 -1.55 -1.95
CA THR A 82 9.26 -1.26 -0.54
C THR A 82 8.13 -1.81 0.33
N MET A 83 8.48 -2.63 1.31
CA MET A 83 7.53 -3.18 2.26
C MET A 83 7.73 -2.56 3.64
N PHE A 84 6.64 -2.13 4.25
CA PHE A 84 6.63 -1.57 5.60
C PHE A 84 6.02 -2.57 6.57
N THR A 85 6.68 -2.77 7.70
CA THR A 85 6.23 -3.67 8.75
C THR A 85 5.82 -2.94 10.03
N SER A 86 5.99 -1.62 10.05
CA SER A 86 5.67 -0.76 11.18
C SER A 86 4.80 0.40 10.72
N LEU A 87 3.76 0.70 11.48
CA LEU A 87 2.89 1.86 11.20
C LEU A 87 3.62 3.18 11.43
N ASP A 88 4.59 3.23 12.34
CA ASP A 88 5.38 4.43 12.57
C ASP A 88 6.18 4.83 11.34
N THR A 89 6.79 3.84 10.67
CA THR A 89 7.50 4.07 9.42
C THR A 89 6.55 4.52 8.31
N VAL A 90 5.35 3.96 8.27
CA VAL A 90 4.30 4.39 7.32
C VAL A 90 3.93 5.85 7.54
N ARG A 91 3.83 6.31 8.79
CA ARG A 91 3.56 7.73 9.08
C ARG A 91 4.63 8.63 8.52
N VAL A 92 5.89 8.27 8.70
CA VAL A 92 7.02 9.05 8.17
C VAL A 92 6.93 9.11 6.64
N LEU A 93 6.66 7.99 5.99
CA LEU A 93 6.45 7.96 4.54
C LEU A 93 5.34 8.91 4.11
N LEU A 94 4.18 8.85 4.78
CA LEU A 94 3.05 9.72 4.46
C LEU A 94 3.38 11.18 4.60
N ASP A 95 4.10 11.55 5.66
CA ASP A 95 4.53 12.93 5.88
C ASP A 95 5.41 13.41 4.72
N VAL A 96 6.36 12.58 4.28
CA VAL A 96 7.24 12.90 3.16
C VAL A 96 6.44 13.03 1.86
N LEU A 97 5.55 12.08 1.59
CA LEU A 97 4.73 12.10 0.36
C LEU A 97 3.83 13.33 0.30
N GLU A 98 3.24 13.73 1.43
CA GLU A 98 2.40 14.92 1.49
C GLU A 98 3.23 16.19 1.24
N GLU A 99 4.43 16.29 1.79
CA GLU A 99 5.34 17.40 1.53
C GLU A 99 5.71 17.50 0.05
N ILE A 100 6.04 16.37 -0.59
CA ILE A 100 6.36 16.32 -2.01
C ILE A 100 5.16 16.78 -2.84
N THR A 101 3.96 16.33 -2.49
CA THR A 101 2.73 16.70 -3.19
C THR A 101 2.47 18.20 -3.07
N ILE A 102 2.64 18.77 -1.89
CA ILE A 102 2.51 20.21 -1.67
C ILE A 102 3.59 20.96 -2.46
N GLY A 103 4.83 20.47 -2.45
CA GLY A 103 5.92 21.04 -3.21
C GLY A 103 5.64 21.09 -4.72
N ILE A 104 5.09 20.02 -5.27
CA ILE A 104 4.68 19.95 -6.67
C ILE A 104 3.58 20.98 -6.95
N SER A 105 2.62 21.12 -6.05
CA SER A 105 1.53 22.10 -6.20
C SER A 105 2.01 23.54 -6.12
N ALA A 106 3.11 23.80 -5.42
CA ALA A 106 3.72 25.12 -5.30
C ALA A 106 4.60 25.49 -6.51
N ILE A 107 4.98 24.51 -7.32
CA ILE A 107 5.69 24.71 -8.58
C ILE A 107 4.70 25.23 -9.62
N THR A 108 5.17 25.91 -10.65
CA THR A 108 4.31 26.46 -11.69
C THR A 108 3.48 25.39 -12.39
N GLU A 109 2.35 25.77 -12.97
CA GLU A 109 1.48 24.83 -13.67
C GLU A 109 2.15 24.12 -14.83
N GLU A 110 3.08 24.76 -15.51
CA GLU A 110 3.86 24.15 -16.57
C GLU A 110 4.65 22.95 -16.08
N GLU A 111 5.16 23.02 -14.87
CA GLU A 111 5.96 21.96 -14.27
C GLU A 111 5.12 20.80 -13.74
N ARG A 112 3.85 21.03 -13.42
CA ARG A 112 2.97 19.98 -12.93
C ARG A 112 2.80 18.81 -13.89
N ASN A 113 2.98 19.06 -15.16
CA ASN A 113 2.83 18.05 -16.19
C ASN A 113 4.10 17.20 -16.37
N ASP A 114 5.16 17.54 -15.69
CA ASP A 114 6.42 16.80 -15.79
C ASP A 114 6.29 15.46 -15.06
N SER A 115 6.47 14.38 -15.82
CA SER A 115 6.28 13.01 -15.30
C SER A 115 7.25 12.64 -14.17
N LYS A 116 8.39 13.33 -14.06
CA LYS A 116 9.37 13.07 -13.00
C LYS A 116 8.83 13.31 -11.59
N TYR A 117 7.77 14.09 -11.44
CA TYR A 117 7.15 14.38 -10.15
C TYR A 117 6.03 13.41 -9.80
N LYS A 118 5.74 12.45 -10.64
CA LYS A 118 4.72 11.44 -10.34
C LYS A 118 5.28 10.40 -9.39
N LEU A 119 4.53 10.11 -8.36
CA LEU A 119 4.90 9.12 -7.36
C LEU A 119 4.41 7.73 -7.74
#